data_30b2f40c453367b6146c1f61646dc69a
#
_entry.id   30b2f40c453367b6146c1f61646dc69a
#
_cell.length_a   1.000
_cell.length_b   1.000
_cell.length_c   1.000
_cell.angle_alpha   90.00
_cell.angle_beta   90.00
_cell.angle_gamma   90.00
#
_symmetry.space_group_name_H-M   'P 1'
#
loop_
_entity.id
_entity.type
_entity.pdbx_description
1 polymer ?
#
loop_
_entity_poly.entity_id
_entity_poly.type
_entity_poly.pdbx_seq_one_letter_code
_entity_poly.pdbx_strand_id
1 'polypeptide(L)'
;MKTDDILMCPGPNDIADRVLRAMVRPAACPVTPEFQEFYEQTLDMLAQVYQTHNRVVPIPGSGRSGVESAITSVIEPGDRALVIICGTFGHLAARVVNGVGGQAEEVDFPWGELLDMGVIRDKLAQGTYKLVTMVHNETSSGAVYMSAGEVAKLAHAHGALFLLDAISSLGGADLPTDAWEVDLCVSCNHKAIAAPIGHAYVAVSERAWAVMEGRQDPCRNIFGNLLQWKAQPLDPPVDGRTLRRPQGVFTAVHLFYALHEALTMILEEGLEARFARHLLNAQAFREGIKALGLQPLARPELASPTVTCIPLPDGRRAADFLQHLQKEHGIFTLPGLGPYRDTAIRIGHMGVTAIPRCVLHTLYAIEAVLAKMGHGFVPGAAVNRAEQVYAEAETREPVKAVAS
;
A
#
# COMPACT_ATOMS: atom_id res chain seq x y z
N MET A 1 23.08 -7.94 -1.95
CA MET A 1 22.69 -8.09 -0.55
C MET A 1 23.38 -9.33 -0.01
N LYS A 2 23.90 -9.27 1.23
CA LYS A 2 24.37 -10.44 1.97
C LYS A 2 23.17 -11.14 2.60
N THR A 3 23.33 -12.40 3.02
CA THR A 3 22.25 -13.18 3.65
C THR A 3 21.68 -12.55 4.94
N ASP A 4 22.47 -11.72 5.62
CA ASP A 4 22.10 -11.08 6.90
C ASP A 4 21.61 -9.62 6.74
N ASP A 5 21.57 -9.11 5.51
CA ASP A 5 21.08 -7.76 5.24
C ASP A 5 19.55 -7.67 5.47
N ILE A 6 19.10 -6.57 6.06
CA ILE A 6 17.67 -6.32 6.36
C ILE A 6 17.11 -5.29 5.37
N LEU A 7 16.02 -5.66 4.70
CA LEU A 7 15.35 -4.80 3.73
C LEU A 7 14.28 -3.93 4.40
N MET A 8 14.68 -2.80 4.99
CA MET A 8 13.80 -1.80 5.59
C MET A 8 13.29 -0.78 4.57
N CYS A 9 13.07 -1.21 3.34
CA CYS A 9 12.56 -0.36 2.28
C CYS A 9 11.04 -0.11 2.42
N PRO A 10 10.54 1.07 2.05
CA PRO A 10 9.10 1.31 1.94
C PRO A 10 8.47 0.64 0.70
N GLY A 11 9.09 -0.44 0.24
CA GLY A 11 8.79 -1.31 -0.89
C GLY A 11 9.88 -1.28 -1.96
N PRO A 12 10.30 -2.47 -2.44
CA PRO A 12 9.80 -3.78 -2.01
C PRO A 12 10.15 -4.10 -0.57
N ASN A 13 9.32 -4.96 0.05
CA ASN A 13 9.57 -5.51 1.37
C ASN A 13 10.33 -6.86 1.27
N ASP A 14 10.86 -7.31 2.38
CA ASP A 14 11.42 -8.65 2.51
C ASP A 14 10.32 -9.72 2.43
N ILE A 15 10.71 -10.95 2.14
CA ILE A 15 9.79 -12.06 1.90
C ILE A 15 10.13 -13.21 2.84
N ALA A 16 9.11 -13.74 3.53
CA ALA A 16 9.30 -14.87 4.43
C ALA A 16 9.73 -16.13 3.67
N ASP A 17 10.61 -16.93 4.28
CA ASP A 17 11.07 -18.22 3.73
C ASP A 17 9.90 -19.14 3.32
N ARG A 18 8.81 -19.15 4.10
CA ARG A 18 7.61 -19.92 3.84
C ARG A 18 6.99 -19.53 2.50
N VAL A 19 6.95 -18.24 2.17
CA VAL A 19 6.45 -17.69 0.91
C VAL A 19 7.41 -18.04 -0.25
N LEU A 20 8.72 -17.92 -0.03
CA LEU A 20 9.71 -18.30 -1.05
C LEU A 20 9.66 -19.79 -1.38
N ARG A 21 9.49 -20.65 -0.37
CA ARG A 21 9.35 -22.12 -0.57
C ARG A 21 8.10 -22.48 -1.36
N ALA A 22 7.01 -21.72 -1.23
CA ALA A 22 5.80 -21.94 -2.03
C ALA A 22 6.06 -21.84 -3.54
N MET A 23 7.03 -21.01 -3.95
CA MET A 23 7.40 -20.84 -5.37
C MET A 23 8.18 -22.01 -5.98
N VAL A 24 8.70 -22.95 -5.17
CA VAL A 24 9.48 -24.11 -5.67
C VAL A 24 8.59 -25.26 -6.12
N ARG A 25 7.27 -25.11 -6.03
CA ARG A 25 6.29 -26.10 -6.49
C ARG A 25 6.34 -26.25 -8.03
N PRO A 26 6.03 -27.45 -8.57
CA PRO A 26 5.85 -27.61 -10.01
C PRO A 26 4.82 -26.63 -10.57
N ALA A 27 5.05 -26.15 -11.81
CA ALA A 27 4.07 -25.30 -12.47
C ALA A 27 2.77 -26.07 -12.74
N ALA A 28 1.64 -25.42 -12.44
CA ALA A 28 0.34 -25.90 -12.86
C ALA A 28 -0.06 -25.27 -14.20
N CYS A 29 -0.93 -25.94 -14.92
CA CYS A 29 -1.55 -25.37 -16.12
C CYS A 29 -2.68 -24.41 -15.69
N PRO A 30 -2.63 -23.10 -16.05
CA PRO A 30 -3.58 -22.11 -15.53
C PRO A 30 -5.04 -22.32 -15.96
N VAL A 31 -5.27 -23.18 -16.95
CA VAL A 31 -6.64 -23.44 -17.46
C VAL A 31 -7.26 -24.72 -16.90
N THR A 32 -6.57 -25.46 -16.01
CA THR A 32 -7.16 -26.63 -15.38
C THR A 32 -8.14 -26.24 -14.27
N PRO A 33 -9.19 -27.03 -14.04
CA PRO A 33 -10.17 -26.78 -12.98
C PRO A 33 -9.52 -26.60 -11.60
N GLU A 34 -8.54 -27.45 -11.28
CA GLU A 34 -7.84 -27.44 -9.99
C GLU A 34 -7.09 -26.12 -9.78
N PHE A 35 -6.44 -25.58 -10.83
CA PHE A 35 -5.77 -24.30 -10.72
C PHE A 35 -6.77 -23.13 -10.69
N GLN A 36 -7.88 -23.21 -11.41
CA GLN A 36 -8.94 -22.21 -11.34
C GLN A 36 -9.56 -22.13 -9.95
N GLU A 37 -9.78 -23.27 -9.29
CA GLU A 37 -10.25 -23.30 -7.91
C GLU A 37 -9.25 -22.66 -6.95
N PHE A 38 -7.98 -23.03 -7.06
CA PHE A 38 -6.89 -22.42 -6.27
C PHE A 38 -6.78 -20.91 -6.51
N TYR A 39 -6.93 -20.47 -7.76
CA TYR A 39 -6.92 -19.06 -8.14
C TYR A 39 -8.07 -18.29 -7.48
N GLU A 40 -9.31 -18.79 -7.56
CA GLU A 40 -10.47 -18.17 -6.93
C GLU A 40 -10.31 -18.13 -5.40
N GLN A 41 -9.91 -19.23 -4.76
CA GLN A 41 -9.63 -19.24 -3.32
C GLN A 41 -8.60 -18.19 -2.92
N THR A 42 -7.55 -18.01 -3.72
CA THR A 42 -6.53 -16.98 -3.45
C THR A 42 -7.09 -15.58 -3.55
N LEU A 43 -7.98 -15.31 -4.52
CA LEU A 43 -8.65 -14.01 -4.65
C LEU A 43 -9.66 -13.77 -3.53
N ASP A 44 -10.36 -14.80 -3.05
CA ASP A 44 -11.26 -14.71 -1.90
C ASP A 44 -10.50 -14.39 -0.61
N MET A 45 -9.32 -14.99 -0.41
CA MET A 45 -8.42 -14.63 0.71
C MET A 45 -7.95 -13.17 0.59
N LEU A 46 -7.62 -12.72 -0.61
CA LEU A 46 -7.20 -11.35 -0.85
C LEU A 46 -8.36 -10.37 -0.60
N ALA A 47 -9.60 -10.71 -0.99
CA ALA A 47 -10.78 -9.91 -0.70
C ALA A 47 -11.02 -9.74 0.81
N GLN A 48 -10.76 -10.79 1.61
CA GLN A 48 -10.80 -10.68 3.08
C GLN A 48 -9.78 -9.66 3.60
N VAL A 49 -8.56 -9.62 3.04
CA VAL A 49 -7.54 -8.63 3.44
C VAL A 49 -7.94 -7.21 3.02
N TYR A 50 -8.64 -7.05 1.91
CA TYR A 50 -9.26 -5.78 1.50
C TYR A 50 -10.49 -5.40 2.34
N GLN A 51 -11.03 -6.31 3.13
CA GLN A 51 -12.30 -6.14 3.84
C GLN A 51 -13.42 -5.77 2.86
N THR A 52 -13.57 -6.57 1.80
CA THR A 52 -14.53 -6.33 0.72
C THR A 52 -15.20 -7.61 0.23
N HIS A 53 -16.43 -7.48 -0.23
CA HIS A 53 -17.16 -8.48 -1.02
C HIS A 53 -17.01 -8.25 -2.54
N ASN A 54 -16.41 -7.14 -2.93
CA ASN A 54 -16.17 -6.79 -4.32
C ASN A 54 -15.16 -7.74 -4.97
N ARG A 55 -15.28 -7.92 -6.28
CA ARG A 55 -14.32 -8.72 -7.06
C ARG A 55 -12.95 -8.05 -7.05
N VAL A 56 -11.92 -8.81 -6.69
CA VAL A 56 -10.52 -8.38 -6.80
C VAL A 56 -9.95 -8.89 -8.11
N VAL A 57 -9.37 -7.99 -8.89
CA VAL A 57 -8.78 -8.27 -10.20
C VAL A 57 -7.26 -8.18 -10.09
N PRO A 58 -6.52 -9.26 -10.39
CA PRO A 58 -5.06 -9.22 -10.44
C PRO A 58 -4.58 -8.70 -11.79
N ILE A 59 -3.68 -7.73 -11.75
CA ILE A 59 -3.06 -7.13 -12.94
C ILE A 59 -1.56 -7.43 -12.93
N PRO A 60 -0.97 -7.97 -14.02
CA PRO A 60 0.46 -8.17 -14.09
C PRO A 60 1.23 -6.86 -13.97
N GLY A 61 2.25 -6.83 -13.10
CA GLY A 61 3.11 -5.67 -12.93
C GLY A 61 3.29 -5.24 -11.48
N SER A 62 3.47 -3.95 -11.27
CA SER A 62 3.61 -3.35 -9.94
C SER A 62 2.34 -2.58 -9.57
N GLY A 63 2.27 -2.03 -8.34
CA GLY A 63 1.14 -1.19 -7.93
C GLY A 63 0.81 -0.07 -8.93
N ARG A 64 1.80 0.48 -9.62
CA ARG A 64 1.58 1.49 -10.67
C ARG A 64 0.73 0.98 -11.82
N SER A 65 0.92 -0.28 -12.24
CA SER A 65 0.07 -0.87 -13.28
C SER A 65 -1.39 -1.02 -12.82
N GLY A 66 -1.61 -1.28 -11.52
CA GLY A 66 -2.95 -1.30 -10.95
C GLY A 66 -3.63 0.08 -10.96
N VAL A 67 -2.91 1.15 -10.59
CA VAL A 67 -3.43 2.53 -10.66
C VAL A 67 -3.73 2.91 -12.10
N GLU A 68 -2.83 2.61 -13.03
CA GLU A 68 -3.05 2.83 -14.46
C GLU A 68 -4.26 2.07 -14.96
N SER A 69 -4.39 0.77 -14.65
CA SER A 69 -5.52 -0.06 -15.06
C SER A 69 -6.85 0.48 -14.51
N ALA A 70 -6.89 0.87 -13.23
CA ALA A 70 -8.08 1.42 -12.61
C ALA A 70 -8.55 2.71 -13.30
N ILE A 71 -7.63 3.66 -13.53
CA ILE A 71 -7.95 4.95 -14.17
C ILE A 71 -8.33 4.76 -15.65
N THR A 72 -7.53 4.01 -16.42
CA THR A 72 -7.76 3.82 -17.86
C THR A 72 -9.06 3.07 -18.15
N SER A 73 -9.54 2.27 -17.19
CA SER A 73 -10.78 1.52 -17.34
C SER A 73 -12.03 2.39 -17.18
N VAL A 74 -11.96 3.52 -16.44
CA VAL A 74 -13.13 4.37 -16.16
C VAL A 74 -13.08 5.74 -16.81
N ILE A 75 -11.88 6.29 -17.07
CA ILE A 75 -11.71 7.61 -17.69
C ILE A 75 -11.74 7.49 -19.22
N GLU A 76 -12.53 8.34 -19.85
CA GLU A 76 -12.60 8.56 -21.29
C GLU A 76 -12.00 9.92 -21.66
N PRO A 77 -11.59 10.14 -22.91
CA PRO A 77 -11.11 11.45 -23.35
C PRO A 77 -12.12 12.56 -23.04
N GLY A 78 -11.64 13.61 -22.38
CA GLY A 78 -12.48 14.74 -21.94
C GLY A 78 -13.12 14.61 -20.55
N ASP A 79 -13.14 13.43 -19.94
CA ASP A 79 -13.59 13.25 -18.56
C ASP A 79 -12.70 14.01 -17.57
N ARG A 80 -13.30 14.58 -16.53
CA ARG A 80 -12.58 15.25 -15.45
C ARG A 80 -12.38 14.31 -14.27
N ALA A 81 -11.19 14.38 -13.66
CA ALA A 81 -10.90 13.72 -12.39
C ALA A 81 -10.35 14.73 -11.37
N LEU A 82 -10.85 14.67 -10.14
CA LEU A 82 -10.28 15.40 -9.01
C LEU A 82 -9.20 14.53 -8.37
N VAL A 83 -7.97 15.01 -8.35
CA VAL A 83 -6.82 14.26 -7.81
C VAL A 83 -6.34 14.94 -6.53
N ILE A 84 -6.53 14.29 -5.41
CA ILE A 84 -6.09 14.76 -4.10
C ILE A 84 -4.63 14.33 -3.91
N ILE A 85 -3.74 15.31 -3.76
CA ILE A 85 -2.30 15.10 -3.69
C ILE A 85 -1.79 15.44 -2.30
N CYS A 86 -1.15 14.45 -1.67
CA CYS A 86 -0.53 14.54 -0.34
C CYS A 86 0.95 14.11 -0.39
N GLY A 87 1.48 13.96 -1.60
CA GLY A 87 2.84 13.52 -1.87
C GLY A 87 3.05 13.04 -3.30
N THR A 88 4.15 12.36 -3.54
CA THR A 88 4.60 12.00 -4.89
C THR A 88 3.62 11.08 -5.64
N PHE A 89 2.92 10.18 -4.93
CA PHE A 89 2.13 9.14 -5.60
C PHE A 89 0.78 9.67 -6.11
N GLY A 90 0.23 10.73 -5.51
CA GLY A 90 -0.93 11.44 -6.07
C GLY A 90 -0.68 11.99 -7.47
N HIS A 91 0.49 12.58 -7.73
CA HIS A 91 0.87 13.06 -9.08
C HIS A 91 0.94 11.95 -10.13
N LEU A 92 1.15 10.68 -9.72
CA LEU A 92 1.10 9.57 -10.67
C LEU A 92 -0.31 9.41 -11.25
N ALA A 93 -1.34 9.46 -10.40
CA ALA A 93 -2.73 9.37 -10.83
C ALA A 93 -3.10 10.50 -11.82
N ALA A 94 -2.70 11.74 -11.51
CA ALA A 94 -2.92 12.89 -12.41
C ALA A 94 -2.27 12.68 -13.79
N ARG A 95 -1.03 12.18 -13.82
CA ARG A 95 -0.36 11.88 -15.09
C ARG A 95 -1.07 10.80 -15.90
N VAL A 96 -1.61 9.78 -15.23
CA VAL A 96 -2.37 8.72 -15.92
C VAL A 96 -3.65 9.29 -16.50
N VAL A 97 -4.43 10.06 -15.73
CA VAL A 97 -5.66 10.72 -16.20
C VAL A 97 -5.38 11.55 -17.45
N ASN A 98 -4.37 12.43 -17.39
CA ASN A 98 -4.01 13.27 -18.55
C ASN A 98 -3.47 12.44 -19.72
N GLY A 99 -2.73 11.35 -19.43
CA GLY A 99 -2.16 10.45 -20.45
C GLY A 99 -3.21 9.70 -21.28
N VAL A 100 -4.40 9.48 -20.75
CA VAL A 100 -5.52 8.85 -21.49
C VAL A 100 -6.49 9.85 -22.12
N GLY A 101 -6.15 11.15 -22.08
CA GLY A 101 -6.97 12.22 -22.65
C GLY A 101 -8.03 12.79 -21.71
N GLY A 102 -8.03 12.37 -20.45
CA GLY A 102 -8.83 13.00 -19.39
C GLY A 102 -8.21 14.33 -18.93
N GLN A 103 -8.87 14.99 -17.99
CA GLN A 103 -8.47 16.27 -17.41
C GLN A 103 -8.32 16.10 -15.89
N ALA A 104 -7.08 15.99 -15.41
CA ALA A 104 -6.82 15.96 -13.98
C ALA A 104 -6.85 17.38 -13.40
N GLU A 105 -7.71 17.59 -12.41
CA GLU A 105 -7.65 18.76 -11.54
C GLU A 105 -6.96 18.36 -10.24
N GLU A 106 -5.77 18.91 -10.02
CA GLU A 106 -4.93 18.58 -8.87
C GLU A 106 -5.25 19.50 -7.70
N VAL A 107 -5.42 18.93 -6.52
CA VAL A 107 -5.55 19.65 -5.24
C VAL A 107 -4.42 19.20 -4.33
N ASP A 108 -3.39 20.06 -4.21
CA ASP A 108 -2.20 19.78 -3.42
C ASP A 108 -2.39 20.20 -1.97
N PHE A 109 -2.09 19.24 -1.06
CA PHE A 109 -1.98 19.49 0.37
C PHE A 109 -0.52 19.35 0.81
N PRO A 110 -0.10 20.09 1.84
CA PRO A 110 1.25 19.95 2.38
C PRO A 110 1.52 18.51 2.84
N TRP A 111 2.71 18.01 2.55
CA TRP A 111 3.07 16.62 2.84
C TRP A 111 3.09 16.33 4.34
N GLY A 112 2.39 15.28 4.73
CA GLY A 112 2.29 14.88 6.14
C GLY A 112 1.33 15.72 6.98
N GLU A 113 0.55 16.62 6.36
CA GLU A 113 -0.45 17.47 7.00
C GLU A 113 -1.87 16.95 6.76
N LEU A 114 -2.81 17.41 7.59
CA LEU A 114 -4.24 17.06 7.49
C LEU A 114 -4.85 17.60 6.18
N LEU A 115 -5.81 16.85 5.64
CA LEU A 115 -6.63 17.33 4.53
C LEU A 115 -7.61 18.40 5.00
N ASP A 116 -7.73 19.46 4.25
CA ASP A 116 -8.84 20.39 4.40
C ASP A 116 -10.05 19.89 3.60
N MET A 117 -10.99 19.28 4.31
CA MET A 117 -12.23 18.73 3.72
C MET A 117 -13.12 19.82 3.12
N GLY A 118 -12.97 21.09 3.57
CA GLY A 118 -13.66 22.24 3.00
C GLY A 118 -13.21 22.49 1.56
N VAL A 119 -11.89 22.50 1.34
CA VAL A 119 -11.29 22.68 -0.01
C VAL A 119 -11.76 21.57 -0.95
N ILE A 120 -11.79 20.31 -0.49
CA ILE A 120 -12.27 19.17 -1.32
C ILE A 120 -13.75 19.36 -1.68
N ARG A 121 -14.60 19.72 -0.71
CA ARG A 121 -16.02 19.97 -0.92
C ARG A 121 -16.27 21.12 -1.92
N ASP A 122 -15.56 22.23 -1.75
CA ASP A 122 -15.68 23.40 -2.62
C ASP A 122 -15.28 23.07 -4.06
N LYS A 123 -14.23 22.28 -4.25
CA LYS A 123 -13.82 21.80 -5.57
C LYS A 123 -14.87 20.91 -6.21
N LEU A 124 -15.42 19.96 -5.48
CA LEU A 124 -16.48 19.08 -5.97
C LEU A 124 -17.76 19.86 -6.35
N ALA A 125 -18.09 20.92 -5.60
CA ALA A 125 -19.24 21.78 -5.90
C ALA A 125 -19.05 22.65 -7.16
N GLN A 126 -17.80 22.91 -7.58
CA GLN A 126 -17.48 23.75 -8.73
C GLN A 126 -17.43 23.02 -10.07
N GLY A 127 -17.53 21.68 -10.06
CA GLY A 127 -17.43 20.91 -11.28
C GLY A 127 -18.04 19.53 -11.22
N THR A 128 -18.21 18.93 -12.39
CA THR A 128 -18.58 17.51 -12.51
C THR A 128 -17.35 16.68 -12.77
N TYR A 129 -17.10 15.69 -11.92
CA TYR A 129 -15.97 14.80 -12.02
C TYR A 129 -16.48 13.36 -12.22
N LYS A 130 -15.82 12.62 -13.10
CA LYS A 130 -16.04 11.18 -13.28
C LYS A 130 -15.39 10.37 -12.15
N LEU A 131 -14.24 10.85 -11.67
CA LEU A 131 -13.41 10.17 -10.71
C LEU A 131 -12.84 11.16 -9.68
N VAL A 132 -12.83 10.76 -8.41
CA VAL A 132 -12.02 11.35 -7.35
C VAL A 132 -10.99 10.32 -6.94
N THR A 133 -9.73 10.71 -6.79
CA THR A 133 -8.67 9.77 -6.38
C THR A 133 -7.75 10.37 -5.34
N MET A 134 -7.30 9.52 -4.42
CA MET A 134 -6.27 9.86 -3.43
C MET A 134 -5.43 8.64 -3.05
N VAL A 135 -4.31 8.91 -2.40
CA VAL A 135 -3.45 7.88 -1.79
C VAL A 135 -3.85 7.70 -0.32
N HIS A 136 -4.18 6.48 0.09
CA HIS A 136 -4.52 6.16 1.49
C HIS A 136 -3.31 6.30 2.41
N ASN A 137 -2.18 5.69 2.02
CA ASN A 137 -0.93 5.71 2.77
C ASN A 137 0.20 6.23 1.89
N GLU A 138 0.49 7.51 2.01
CA GLU A 138 1.48 8.18 1.16
C GLU A 138 2.90 7.88 1.63
N THR A 139 3.58 7.02 0.91
CA THR A 139 4.93 6.54 1.24
C THR A 139 6.00 7.62 1.17
N SER A 140 5.77 8.70 0.45
CA SER A 140 6.76 9.78 0.34
C SER A 140 6.80 10.67 1.58
N SER A 141 5.68 10.82 2.28
CA SER A 141 5.58 11.59 3.53
C SER A 141 5.54 10.73 4.79
N GLY A 142 5.15 9.45 4.68
CA GLY A 142 4.90 8.57 5.83
C GLY A 142 3.56 8.86 6.51
N ALA A 143 2.57 9.35 5.76
CA ALA A 143 1.24 9.70 6.27
C ALA A 143 0.18 8.70 5.78
N VAL A 144 -0.76 8.33 6.67
CA VAL A 144 -1.97 7.55 6.37
C VAL A 144 -3.21 8.41 6.62
N TYR A 145 -4.15 8.39 5.68
CA TYR A 145 -5.34 9.24 5.71
C TYR A 145 -6.60 8.41 5.97
N MET A 146 -6.93 8.19 7.24
CA MET A 146 -8.14 7.46 7.66
C MET A 146 -9.44 8.20 7.30
N SER A 147 -9.35 9.48 6.91
CA SER A 147 -10.47 10.26 6.36
C SER A 147 -10.85 9.89 4.92
N ALA A 148 -10.22 8.89 4.32
CA ALA A 148 -10.54 8.45 2.95
C ALA A 148 -12.02 8.09 2.76
N GLY A 149 -12.67 7.48 3.77
CA GLY A 149 -14.12 7.21 3.74
C GLY A 149 -15.00 8.47 3.68
N GLU A 150 -14.54 9.59 4.27
CA GLU A 150 -15.27 10.87 4.15
C GLU A 150 -15.12 11.45 2.74
N VAL A 151 -13.93 11.31 2.13
CA VAL A 151 -13.69 11.72 0.74
C VAL A 151 -14.55 10.88 -0.21
N ALA A 152 -14.67 9.57 0.01
CA ALA A 152 -15.53 8.70 -0.78
C ALA A 152 -16.99 9.16 -0.75
N LYS A 153 -17.53 9.45 0.44
CA LYS A 153 -18.91 9.98 0.59
C LYS A 153 -19.11 11.30 -0.16
N LEU A 154 -18.12 12.21 -0.10
CA LEU A 154 -18.18 13.46 -0.86
C LEU A 154 -18.16 13.20 -2.37
N ALA A 155 -17.30 12.31 -2.86
CA ALA A 155 -17.24 11.94 -4.26
C ALA A 155 -18.60 11.40 -4.76
N HIS A 156 -19.20 10.48 -4.01
CA HIS A 156 -20.49 9.89 -4.33
C HIS A 156 -21.64 10.89 -4.30
N ALA A 157 -21.64 11.82 -3.34
CA ALA A 157 -22.64 12.89 -3.29
C ALA A 157 -22.63 13.78 -4.55
N HIS A 158 -21.50 13.83 -5.26
CA HIS A 158 -21.34 14.55 -6.53
C HIS A 158 -21.34 13.63 -7.77
N GLY A 159 -21.73 12.35 -7.62
CA GLY A 159 -21.87 11.39 -8.72
C GLY A 159 -20.55 10.85 -9.28
N ALA A 160 -19.43 11.12 -8.63
CA ALA A 160 -18.11 10.63 -9.03
C ALA A 160 -17.80 9.24 -8.43
N LEU A 161 -17.01 8.42 -9.15
CA LEU A 161 -16.36 7.24 -8.57
C LEU A 161 -15.25 7.66 -7.63
N PHE A 162 -14.93 6.80 -6.65
CA PHE A 162 -13.79 6.99 -5.76
C PHE A 162 -12.74 5.91 -5.93
N LEU A 163 -11.49 6.32 -6.30
CA LEU A 163 -10.32 5.46 -6.37
C LEU A 163 -9.39 5.71 -5.20
N LEU A 164 -9.05 4.66 -4.47
CA LEU A 164 -8.11 4.68 -3.36
C LEU A 164 -6.85 3.90 -3.68
N ASP A 165 -5.71 4.58 -3.74
CA ASP A 165 -4.41 3.93 -3.80
C ASP A 165 -4.01 3.45 -2.40
N ALA A 166 -4.22 2.16 -2.15
CA ALA A 166 -3.88 1.46 -0.91
C ALA A 166 -2.61 0.59 -1.06
N ILE A 167 -1.74 0.94 -2.01
CA ILE A 167 -0.53 0.14 -2.33
C ILE A 167 0.32 -0.11 -1.09
N SER A 168 0.53 0.88 -0.26
CA SER A 168 1.40 0.73 0.92
C SER A 168 0.66 0.57 2.25
N SER A 169 -0.66 0.46 2.23
CA SER A 169 -1.49 0.22 3.43
C SER A 169 -2.07 -1.19 3.51
N LEU A 170 -2.48 -1.78 2.39
CA LEU A 170 -3.16 -3.09 2.39
C LEU A 170 -2.35 -4.16 3.14
N GLY A 171 -2.97 -4.78 4.15
CA GLY A 171 -2.34 -5.78 5.00
C GLY A 171 -1.36 -5.23 6.05
N GLY A 172 -1.27 -3.90 6.20
CA GLY A 172 -0.45 -3.24 7.23
C GLY A 172 -1.15 -2.12 7.98
N ALA A 173 -2.26 -1.62 7.42
CA ALA A 173 -3.16 -0.66 8.05
C ALA A 173 -4.60 -1.14 7.87
N ASP A 174 -5.49 -0.71 8.75
CA ASP A 174 -6.92 -0.95 8.59
C ASP A 174 -7.43 -0.27 7.31
N LEU A 175 -8.20 -1.02 6.52
CA LEU A 175 -8.69 -0.60 5.21
C LEU A 175 -10.09 -1.17 4.97
N PRO A 176 -11.12 -0.65 5.64
CA PRO A 176 -12.48 -1.15 5.50
C PRO A 176 -13.11 -0.69 4.17
N THR A 177 -12.68 -1.32 3.07
CA THR A 177 -12.99 -0.93 1.69
C THR A 177 -14.49 -0.79 1.44
N ASP A 178 -15.29 -1.77 1.90
CA ASP A 178 -16.74 -1.74 1.72
C ASP A 178 -17.42 -0.69 2.62
N ALA A 179 -16.99 -0.57 3.88
CA ALA A 179 -17.55 0.42 4.79
C ALA A 179 -17.24 1.87 4.36
N TRP A 180 -16.15 2.07 3.62
CA TRP A 180 -15.80 3.36 3.00
C TRP A 180 -16.40 3.52 1.60
N GLU A 181 -17.10 2.50 1.08
CA GLU A 181 -17.69 2.51 -0.26
C GLU A 181 -16.69 2.84 -1.37
N VAL A 182 -15.46 2.27 -1.27
CA VAL A 182 -14.41 2.50 -2.28
C VAL A 182 -14.77 1.80 -3.59
N ASP A 183 -14.82 2.53 -4.71
CA ASP A 183 -15.17 1.95 -6.01
C ASP A 183 -14.02 1.19 -6.67
N LEU A 184 -12.82 1.72 -6.53
CA LEU A 184 -11.58 1.15 -7.08
C LEU A 184 -10.50 1.21 -6.00
N CYS A 185 -10.20 0.08 -5.36
CA CYS A 185 -9.14 0.02 -4.35
C CYS A 185 -7.92 -0.71 -4.90
N VAL A 186 -6.79 0.00 -5.02
CA VAL A 186 -5.59 -0.53 -5.67
C VAL A 186 -4.53 -0.91 -4.66
N SER A 187 -3.93 -2.10 -4.83
CA SER A 187 -2.74 -2.51 -4.07
C SER A 187 -1.81 -3.42 -4.87
N CYS A 188 -0.81 -4.03 -4.21
CA CYS A 188 0.17 -4.92 -4.84
C CYS A 188 0.84 -5.88 -3.85
N ASN A 189 1.61 -6.85 -4.38
CA ASN A 189 2.29 -7.88 -3.62
C ASN A 189 3.36 -7.39 -2.64
N HIS A 190 4.23 -6.51 -3.10
CA HIS A 190 5.57 -6.25 -2.56
C HIS A 190 5.61 -5.14 -1.50
N LYS A 191 4.49 -4.92 -0.84
CA LYS A 191 4.36 -3.99 0.29
C LYS A 191 4.05 -4.79 1.56
N ALA A 192 3.06 -4.41 2.36
CA ALA A 192 2.77 -5.11 3.60
C ALA A 192 2.25 -6.55 3.42
N ILE A 193 1.77 -6.94 2.24
CA ILE A 193 1.49 -8.35 1.92
C ILE A 193 2.75 -9.21 1.96
N ALA A 194 3.93 -8.62 1.64
CA ALA A 194 5.23 -9.27 1.66
C ALA A 194 5.34 -10.50 0.75
N ALA A 195 4.79 -10.38 -0.48
CA ALA A 195 4.95 -11.37 -1.55
C ALA A 195 5.82 -10.79 -2.69
N PRO A 196 6.36 -11.63 -3.60
CA PRO A 196 7.23 -11.18 -4.69
C PRO A 196 6.56 -10.16 -5.61
N ILE A 197 7.36 -9.23 -6.17
CA ILE A 197 6.88 -8.26 -7.16
C ILE A 197 6.35 -8.99 -8.39
N GLY A 198 5.24 -8.53 -8.96
CA GLY A 198 4.75 -9.05 -10.23
C GLY A 198 3.25 -8.96 -10.42
N HIS A 199 2.49 -8.64 -9.37
CA HIS A 199 1.06 -8.34 -9.47
C HIS A 199 0.67 -7.08 -8.71
N ALA A 200 -0.24 -6.31 -9.31
CA ALA A 200 -1.12 -5.38 -8.65
C ALA A 200 -2.52 -5.99 -8.54
N TYR A 201 -3.35 -5.41 -7.70
CA TYR A 201 -4.72 -5.85 -7.46
C TYR A 201 -5.64 -4.64 -7.43
N VAL A 202 -6.84 -4.81 -7.99
CA VAL A 202 -7.89 -3.79 -7.94
C VAL A 202 -9.16 -4.45 -7.45
N ALA A 203 -9.64 -4.06 -6.26
CA ALA A 203 -11.00 -4.38 -5.84
C ALA A 203 -11.95 -3.42 -6.56
N VAL A 204 -12.98 -3.94 -7.21
CA VAL A 204 -13.85 -3.19 -8.14
C VAL A 204 -15.29 -3.32 -7.72
N SER A 205 -15.93 -2.17 -7.39
CA SER A 205 -17.34 -2.11 -7.02
C SER A 205 -18.28 -2.34 -8.21
N GLU A 206 -19.54 -2.73 -7.93
CA GLU A 206 -20.55 -2.84 -8.99
C GLU A 206 -20.81 -1.50 -9.70
N ARG A 207 -20.67 -0.37 -8.99
CA ARG A 207 -20.76 0.97 -9.58
C ARG A 207 -19.63 1.20 -10.59
N ALA A 208 -18.41 0.81 -10.27
CA ALA A 208 -17.27 0.93 -11.18
C ALA A 208 -17.44 0.00 -12.41
N TRP A 209 -17.93 -1.23 -12.22
CA TRP A 209 -18.25 -2.13 -13.34
C TRP A 209 -19.27 -1.51 -14.29
N ALA A 210 -20.37 -0.96 -13.76
CA ALA A 210 -21.40 -0.31 -14.57
C ALA A 210 -20.84 0.86 -15.40
N VAL A 211 -19.95 1.67 -14.82
CA VAL A 211 -19.27 2.76 -15.55
C VAL A 211 -18.38 2.22 -16.66
N MET A 212 -17.62 1.16 -16.41
CA MET A 212 -16.77 0.54 -17.43
C MET A 212 -17.58 -0.08 -18.58
N GLU A 213 -18.69 -0.73 -18.27
CA GLU A 213 -19.58 -1.35 -19.25
C GLU A 213 -20.34 -0.30 -20.09
N GLY A 214 -20.62 0.87 -19.51
CA GLY A 214 -21.31 1.98 -20.16
C GLY A 214 -20.42 2.91 -20.99
N ARG A 215 -19.11 2.64 -21.12
CA ARG A 215 -18.19 3.48 -21.89
C ARG A 215 -18.61 3.63 -23.35
N GLN A 216 -18.44 4.83 -23.88
CA GLN A 216 -18.68 5.13 -25.30
C GLN A 216 -17.38 5.00 -26.12
N ASP A 217 -16.22 5.39 -25.55
CA ASP A 217 -14.90 5.19 -26.17
C ASP A 217 -14.27 3.94 -25.59
N PRO A 218 -13.97 2.90 -26.39
CA PRO A 218 -13.38 1.65 -25.93
C PRO A 218 -12.04 1.89 -25.24
N CYS A 219 -11.81 1.22 -24.09
CA CYS A 219 -10.53 1.25 -23.46
C CYS A 219 -9.45 0.65 -24.37
N ARG A 220 -8.46 1.46 -24.74
CA ARG A 220 -7.39 1.08 -25.70
C ARG A 220 -6.23 0.34 -25.04
N ASN A 221 -6.22 0.25 -23.72
CA ASN A 221 -5.22 -0.50 -22.98
C ASN A 221 -5.69 -1.94 -22.79
N ILE A 222 -5.26 -2.86 -23.66
CA ILE A 222 -5.70 -4.26 -23.62
C ILE A 222 -5.40 -4.92 -22.27
N PHE A 223 -4.16 -4.81 -21.78
CA PHE A 223 -3.75 -5.47 -20.54
C PHE A 223 -4.23 -4.74 -19.28
N GLY A 224 -4.43 -3.43 -19.35
CA GLY A 224 -4.91 -2.62 -18.23
C GLY A 224 -6.43 -2.44 -18.22
N ASN A 225 -7.17 -2.93 -19.20
CA ASN A 225 -8.62 -2.85 -19.22
C ASN A 225 -9.22 -3.88 -18.24
N LEU A 226 -9.76 -3.42 -17.11
CA LEU A 226 -10.33 -4.30 -16.08
C LEU A 226 -11.45 -5.18 -16.60
N LEU A 227 -12.25 -4.75 -17.58
CA LEU A 227 -13.27 -5.60 -18.20
C LEU A 227 -12.69 -6.85 -18.89
N GLN A 228 -11.45 -6.79 -19.42
CA GLN A 228 -10.80 -7.96 -19.99
C GLN A 228 -10.37 -8.98 -18.94
N TRP A 229 -10.29 -8.54 -17.66
CA TRP A 229 -9.96 -9.39 -16.53
C TRP A 229 -11.19 -9.80 -15.72
N LYS A 230 -12.37 -9.28 -16.06
CA LYS A 230 -13.62 -9.71 -15.44
C LYS A 230 -13.81 -11.19 -15.72
N ALA A 231 -13.83 -12.00 -14.66
CA ALA A 231 -13.95 -13.45 -14.79
C ALA A 231 -15.27 -13.82 -15.44
N GLN A 232 -15.22 -14.69 -16.44
CA GLN A 232 -16.38 -15.29 -17.11
C GLN A 232 -16.66 -16.67 -16.55
N PRO A 233 -17.92 -17.06 -16.33
CA PRO A 233 -18.25 -18.43 -15.98
C PRO A 233 -17.74 -19.41 -17.06
N LEU A 234 -17.22 -20.55 -16.65
CA LEU A 234 -16.99 -21.66 -17.57
C LEU A 234 -18.31 -22.32 -17.93
N ASP A 235 -18.57 -22.52 -19.22
CA ASP A 235 -19.73 -23.22 -19.73
C ASP A 235 -19.30 -24.41 -20.61
N PRO A 236 -19.68 -25.65 -20.29
CA PRO A 236 -20.47 -26.04 -19.12
C PRO A 236 -19.68 -25.98 -17.78
N PRO A 237 -20.38 -25.94 -16.64
CA PRO A 237 -19.74 -26.03 -15.34
C PRO A 237 -18.90 -27.31 -15.21
N VAL A 238 -17.74 -27.22 -14.54
CA VAL A 238 -16.85 -28.36 -14.31
C VAL A 238 -17.23 -29.03 -13.00
N ASP A 239 -17.52 -30.33 -13.03
CA ASP A 239 -17.92 -31.12 -11.85
C ASP A 239 -19.05 -30.48 -11.04
N GLY A 240 -20.02 -29.86 -11.71
CA GLY A 240 -21.14 -29.17 -11.07
C GLY A 240 -20.78 -27.84 -10.40
N ARG A 241 -19.53 -27.40 -10.49
CA ARG A 241 -19.04 -26.13 -9.94
C ARG A 241 -18.93 -25.07 -11.05
N THR A 242 -19.46 -23.88 -10.80
CA THR A 242 -19.30 -22.73 -11.69
C THR A 242 -17.93 -22.12 -11.41
N LEU A 243 -16.90 -22.57 -12.13
CA LEU A 243 -15.59 -21.94 -12.12
C LEU A 243 -15.58 -20.73 -13.05
N ARG A 244 -14.66 -19.82 -12.83
CA ARG A 244 -14.51 -18.61 -13.64
C ARG A 244 -13.14 -18.56 -14.28
N ARG A 245 -13.09 -18.30 -15.56
CA ARG A 245 -11.84 -18.10 -16.30
C ARG A 245 -11.55 -16.61 -16.39
N PRO A 246 -10.42 -16.09 -15.87
CA PRO A 246 -9.98 -14.73 -16.17
C PRO A 246 -9.68 -14.63 -17.66
N GLN A 247 -10.11 -13.55 -18.30
CA GLN A 247 -9.82 -13.31 -19.71
C GLN A 247 -8.46 -12.61 -19.87
N GLY A 248 -7.78 -12.88 -20.94
CA GLY A 248 -6.76 -12.04 -21.55
C GLY A 248 -5.32 -12.46 -21.35
N VAL A 249 -4.89 -13.00 -20.22
CA VAL A 249 -3.46 -13.33 -19.99
C VAL A 249 -3.31 -14.57 -19.12
N PHE A 250 -2.28 -15.37 -19.40
CA PHE A 250 -1.91 -16.47 -18.52
C PHE A 250 -1.41 -15.93 -17.16
N THR A 251 -1.93 -16.48 -16.10
CA THR A 251 -1.54 -16.16 -14.73
C THR A 251 -0.10 -16.58 -14.45
N ALA A 252 0.65 -15.74 -13.74
CA ALA A 252 1.98 -16.07 -13.25
C ALA A 252 1.89 -17.05 -12.07
N VAL A 253 1.79 -18.34 -12.38
CA VAL A 253 1.46 -19.43 -11.44
C VAL A 253 2.28 -19.39 -10.15
N HIS A 254 3.61 -19.29 -10.25
CA HIS A 254 4.49 -19.29 -9.10
C HIS A 254 4.30 -18.05 -8.20
N LEU A 255 3.97 -16.89 -8.80
CA LEU A 255 3.64 -15.69 -8.02
C LEU A 255 2.30 -15.84 -7.30
N PHE A 256 1.36 -16.60 -7.88
CA PHE A 256 0.10 -16.93 -7.19
C PHE A 256 0.34 -17.91 -6.05
N TYR A 257 1.23 -18.87 -6.18
CA TYR A 257 1.62 -19.73 -5.06
C TYR A 257 2.21 -18.91 -3.91
N ALA A 258 3.10 -17.97 -4.22
CA ALA A 258 3.66 -17.07 -3.22
C ALA A 258 2.61 -16.16 -2.60
N LEU A 259 1.69 -15.60 -3.39
CA LEU A 259 0.59 -14.79 -2.89
C LEU A 259 -0.30 -15.57 -1.94
N HIS A 260 -0.75 -16.76 -2.34
CA HIS A 260 -1.59 -17.62 -1.53
C HIS A 260 -0.97 -17.87 -0.16
N GLU A 261 0.32 -18.21 -0.14
CA GLU A 261 1.05 -18.46 1.09
C GLU A 261 1.19 -17.21 1.97
N ALA A 262 1.47 -16.06 1.36
CA ALA A 262 1.55 -14.77 2.08
C ALA A 262 0.18 -14.41 2.70
N LEU A 263 -0.91 -14.62 1.97
CA LEU A 263 -2.27 -14.39 2.46
C LEU A 263 -2.65 -15.39 3.57
N THR A 264 -2.23 -16.65 3.44
CA THR A 264 -2.40 -17.66 4.51
C THR A 264 -1.76 -17.16 5.79
N MET A 265 -0.51 -16.70 5.75
CA MET A 265 0.18 -16.15 6.92
C MET A 265 -0.53 -14.92 7.50
N ILE A 266 -1.09 -14.05 6.64
CA ILE A 266 -1.85 -12.86 7.08
C ILE A 266 -3.13 -13.30 7.82
N LEU A 267 -3.87 -14.25 7.27
CA LEU A 267 -5.13 -14.69 7.84
C LEU A 267 -4.93 -15.58 9.08
N GLU A 268 -3.83 -16.36 9.15
CA GLU A 268 -3.42 -17.07 10.36
C GLU A 268 -3.10 -16.12 11.52
N GLU A 269 -2.43 -14.97 11.23
CA GLU A 269 -2.18 -13.92 12.22
C GLU A 269 -3.47 -13.19 12.63
N GLY A 270 -4.40 -13.03 11.70
CA GLY A 270 -5.61 -12.23 11.83
C GLY A 270 -5.35 -10.74 11.60
N LEU A 271 -6.30 -10.05 10.95
CA LEU A 271 -6.12 -8.65 10.53
C LEU A 271 -5.93 -7.69 11.71
N GLU A 272 -6.73 -7.83 12.75
CA GLU A 272 -6.63 -6.96 13.95
C GLU A 272 -5.25 -7.08 14.62
N ALA A 273 -4.79 -8.32 14.86
CA ALA A 273 -3.48 -8.57 15.45
C ALA A 273 -2.35 -8.03 14.55
N ARG A 274 -2.51 -8.20 13.25
CA ARG A 274 -1.56 -7.70 12.26
C ARG A 274 -1.47 -6.17 12.25
N PHE A 275 -2.60 -5.48 12.25
CA PHE A 275 -2.64 -4.02 12.30
C PHE A 275 -2.05 -3.50 13.62
N ALA A 276 -2.40 -4.13 14.75
CA ALA A 276 -1.83 -3.79 16.05
C ALA A 276 -0.31 -3.98 16.08
N ARG A 277 0.21 -5.08 15.51
CA ARG A 277 1.65 -5.34 15.40
C ARG A 277 2.36 -4.27 14.56
N HIS A 278 1.81 -3.90 13.41
CA HIS A 278 2.38 -2.82 12.59
C HIS A 278 2.38 -1.49 13.33
N LEU A 279 1.27 -1.13 13.96
CA LEU A 279 1.14 0.11 14.70
C LEU A 279 2.15 0.19 15.86
N LEU A 280 2.29 -0.89 16.65
CA LEU A 280 3.23 -0.96 17.77
C LEU A 280 4.69 -0.80 17.29
N ASN A 281 5.09 -1.53 16.25
CA ASN A 281 6.46 -1.43 15.70
C ASN A 281 6.73 -0.06 15.10
N ALA A 282 5.75 0.54 14.41
CA ALA A 282 5.84 1.89 13.90
C ALA A 282 5.97 2.93 15.03
N GLN A 283 5.21 2.77 16.11
CA GLN A 283 5.28 3.64 17.28
C GLN A 283 6.64 3.54 17.96
N ALA A 284 7.12 2.31 18.24
CA ALA A 284 8.42 2.07 18.86
C ALA A 284 9.55 2.69 18.00
N PHE A 285 9.49 2.50 16.69
CA PHE A 285 10.45 3.09 15.77
C PHE A 285 10.45 4.63 15.84
N ARG A 286 9.28 5.27 15.73
CA ARG A 286 9.17 6.74 15.75
C ARG A 286 9.58 7.34 17.09
N GLU A 287 9.21 6.71 18.19
CA GLU A 287 9.64 7.18 19.52
C GLU A 287 11.17 7.07 19.69
N GLY A 288 11.78 6.01 19.17
CA GLY A 288 13.24 5.90 19.09
C GLY A 288 13.86 7.02 18.26
N ILE A 289 13.31 7.34 17.10
CA ILE A 289 13.76 8.46 16.25
C ILE A 289 13.66 9.80 16.96
N LYS A 290 12.56 10.05 17.70
CA LYS A 290 12.40 11.27 18.49
C LYS A 290 13.42 11.39 19.62
N ALA A 291 13.81 10.27 20.23
CA ALA A 291 14.85 10.25 21.27
C ALA A 291 16.24 10.67 20.75
N LEU A 292 16.46 10.63 19.43
CA LEU A 292 17.64 11.17 18.74
C LEU A 292 17.53 12.66 18.39
N GLY A 293 16.45 13.33 18.77
CA GLY A 293 16.17 14.73 18.41
C GLY A 293 15.66 14.89 16.97
N LEU A 294 15.29 13.80 16.28
CA LEU A 294 14.73 13.84 14.93
C LEU A 294 13.20 13.84 14.99
N GLN A 295 12.58 14.44 13.98
CA GLN A 295 11.13 14.46 13.86
C GLN A 295 10.70 13.75 12.57
N PRO A 296 9.79 12.75 12.64
CA PRO A 296 9.13 12.24 11.46
C PRO A 296 8.41 13.36 10.68
N LEU A 297 8.37 13.24 9.35
CA LEU A 297 7.75 14.27 8.50
C LEU A 297 6.23 14.36 8.70
N ALA A 298 5.56 13.22 8.83
CA ALA A 298 4.11 13.18 9.05
C ALA A 298 3.76 13.57 10.48
N ARG A 299 2.67 14.33 10.63
CA ARG A 299 2.08 14.63 11.94
C ARG A 299 1.75 13.34 12.71
N PRO A 300 1.76 13.35 14.03
CA PRO A 300 1.46 12.15 14.84
C PRO A 300 0.11 11.50 14.51
N GLU A 301 -0.92 12.32 14.22
CA GLU A 301 -2.28 11.87 13.91
C GLU A 301 -2.37 11.14 12.56
N LEU A 302 -1.44 11.41 11.66
CA LEU A 302 -1.36 10.82 10.32
C LEU A 302 -0.24 9.80 10.20
N ALA A 303 0.48 9.51 11.28
CA ALA A 303 1.69 8.69 11.20
C ALA A 303 1.39 7.27 10.72
N SER A 304 1.94 6.92 9.57
CA SER A 304 1.75 5.62 8.91
C SER A 304 2.19 4.43 9.78
N PRO A 305 1.42 3.35 9.83
CA PRO A 305 1.85 2.11 10.50
C PRO A 305 2.89 1.32 9.69
N THR A 306 3.16 1.68 8.42
CA THR A 306 4.00 0.90 7.52
C THR A 306 5.28 1.58 7.08
N VAL A 307 5.37 2.91 7.15
CA VAL A 307 6.54 3.68 6.69
C VAL A 307 6.72 4.96 7.53
N THR A 308 7.97 5.32 7.78
CA THR A 308 8.32 6.60 8.40
C THR A 308 9.30 7.35 7.51
N CYS A 309 8.97 8.59 7.14
CA CYS A 309 9.86 9.52 6.47
C CYS A 309 10.54 10.40 7.53
N ILE A 310 11.87 10.49 7.47
CA ILE A 310 12.68 11.17 8.49
C ILE A 310 13.55 12.19 7.78
N PRO A 311 13.26 13.50 7.90
CA PRO A 311 14.19 14.55 7.53
C PRO A 311 15.50 14.41 8.35
N LEU A 312 16.61 14.45 7.67
CA LEU A 312 17.92 14.40 8.30
C LEU A 312 18.31 15.78 8.86
N PRO A 313 19.14 15.82 9.90
CA PRO A 313 19.64 17.07 10.44
C PRO A 313 20.39 17.89 9.39
N ASP A 314 20.42 19.22 9.54
CA ASP A 314 20.99 20.15 8.58
C ASP A 314 22.38 19.77 8.08
N GLY A 315 22.60 19.95 6.79
CA GLY A 315 23.86 19.68 6.10
C GLY A 315 24.15 18.19 5.83
N ARG A 316 23.26 17.27 6.21
CA ARG A 316 23.45 15.82 5.95
C ARG A 316 22.68 15.40 4.71
N ARG A 317 23.38 14.69 3.82
CA ARG A 317 22.80 14.18 2.58
C ARG A 317 22.28 12.76 2.79
N ALA A 318 21.07 12.51 2.30
CA ALA A 318 20.47 11.18 2.35
C ALA A 318 21.36 10.09 1.72
N ALA A 319 22.01 10.41 0.59
CA ALA A 319 22.88 9.46 -0.10
C ALA A 319 24.05 8.95 0.78
N ASP A 320 24.70 9.87 1.50
CA ASP A 320 25.84 9.54 2.37
C ASP A 320 25.36 8.71 3.58
N PHE A 321 24.23 9.11 4.17
CA PHE A 321 23.59 8.41 5.27
C PHE A 321 23.22 6.97 4.90
N LEU A 322 22.57 6.78 3.77
CA LEU A 322 22.15 5.47 3.26
C LEU A 322 23.34 4.58 2.93
N GLN A 323 24.43 5.15 2.41
CA GLN A 323 25.65 4.41 2.12
C GLN A 323 26.25 3.82 3.39
N HIS A 324 26.27 4.58 4.50
CA HIS A 324 26.74 4.08 5.79
C HIS A 324 25.81 3.00 6.37
N LEU A 325 24.50 3.22 6.36
CA LEU A 325 23.50 2.22 6.79
C LEU A 325 23.71 0.89 6.08
N GLN A 326 23.86 0.93 4.77
CA GLN A 326 24.02 -0.27 3.97
C GLN A 326 25.36 -0.96 4.19
N LYS A 327 26.46 -0.23 4.08
CA LYS A 327 27.81 -0.82 4.09
C LYS A 327 28.24 -1.33 5.47
N GLU A 328 27.85 -0.61 6.52
CA GLU A 328 28.35 -0.86 7.87
C GLU A 328 27.38 -1.68 8.71
N HIS A 329 26.07 -1.58 8.42
CA HIS A 329 25.03 -2.21 9.22
C HIS A 329 24.11 -3.16 8.45
N GLY A 330 24.26 -3.31 7.13
CA GLY A 330 23.42 -4.19 6.33
C GLY A 330 21.96 -3.76 6.24
N ILE A 331 21.64 -2.48 6.50
CA ILE A 331 20.29 -1.96 6.41
C ILE A 331 20.06 -1.30 5.04
N PHE A 332 19.15 -1.88 4.27
CA PHE A 332 18.73 -1.32 2.98
C PHE A 332 17.46 -0.51 3.14
N THR A 333 17.50 0.74 2.73
CA THR A 333 16.33 1.61 2.66
C THR A 333 16.49 2.65 1.57
N LEU A 334 15.52 3.59 1.44
CA LEU A 334 15.45 4.52 0.33
C LEU A 334 15.50 5.98 0.80
N PRO A 335 16.01 6.90 -0.07
CA PRO A 335 15.96 8.33 0.20
C PRO A 335 14.51 8.84 0.21
N GLY A 336 14.31 10.06 0.65
CA GLY A 336 13.07 10.81 0.46
C GLY A 336 12.65 10.89 -0.99
N LEU A 337 11.52 11.54 -1.26
CA LEU A 337 11.02 11.80 -2.61
C LEU A 337 10.66 13.29 -2.76
N GLY A 338 10.47 13.74 -4.00
CA GLY A 338 10.13 15.12 -4.29
C GLY A 338 11.08 16.11 -3.60
N PRO A 339 10.58 17.08 -2.84
CA PRO A 339 11.41 18.09 -2.18
C PRO A 339 12.33 17.53 -1.09
N TYR A 340 12.05 16.32 -0.59
CA TYR A 340 12.84 15.67 0.46
C TYR A 340 13.85 14.65 -0.06
N ARG A 341 14.05 14.56 -1.38
CA ARG A 341 14.87 13.51 -2.01
C ARG A 341 16.28 13.42 -1.46
N ASP A 342 16.91 14.55 -1.25
CA ASP A 342 18.32 14.64 -0.82
C ASP A 342 18.48 14.85 0.68
N THR A 343 17.38 15.17 1.39
CA THR A 343 17.40 15.63 2.79
C THR A 343 16.65 14.70 3.75
N ALA A 344 15.99 13.65 3.27
CA ALA A 344 15.28 12.70 4.13
C ALA A 344 15.57 11.25 3.72
N ILE A 345 15.35 10.34 4.67
CA ILE A 345 15.33 8.90 4.46
C ILE A 345 13.93 8.36 4.77
N ARG A 346 13.57 7.22 4.16
CA ARG A 346 12.28 6.56 4.41
C ARG A 346 12.54 5.13 4.88
N ILE A 347 12.05 4.81 6.06
CA ILE A 347 12.16 3.46 6.63
C ILE A 347 10.80 2.78 6.50
N GLY A 348 10.78 1.63 5.81
CA GLY A 348 9.62 0.74 5.75
C GLY A 348 9.68 -0.29 6.87
N HIS A 349 8.71 -0.27 7.75
CA HIS A 349 8.53 -1.23 8.82
C HIS A 349 7.19 -1.95 8.62
N MET A 350 7.13 -2.80 7.58
CA MET A 350 5.90 -3.43 7.13
C MET A 350 6.10 -4.93 6.84
N GLY A 351 5.00 -5.69 6.82
CA GLY A 351 5.02 -7.11 6.50
C GLY A 351 5.91 -7.89 7.46
N VAL A 352 6.94 -8.56 6.95
CA VAL A 352 7.86 -9.40 7.73
C VAL A 352 8.90 -8.58 8.52
N THR A 353 9.13 -7.32 8.16
CA THR A 353 10.07 -6.44 8.89
C THR A 353 9.40 -5.62 10.00
N ALA A 354 8.06 -5.67 10.13
CA ALA A 354 7.35 -5.05 11.24
C ALA A 354 7.44 -5.91 12.51
N ILE A 355 8.65 -6.12 13.02
CA ILE A 355 8.97 -6.91 14.22
C ILE A 355 10.03 -6.20 15.06
N PRO A 356 10.02 -6.41 16.40
CA PRO A 356 10.95 -5.71 17.31
C PRO A 356 12.43 -5.84 16.91
N ARG A 357 12.87 -7.04 16.51
CA ARG A 357 14.27 -7.26 16.08
C ARG A 357 14.70 -6.33 14.95
N CYS A 358 13.87 -6.17 13.91
CA CYS A 358 14.18 -5.30 12.77
C CYS A 358 14.16 -3.82 13.16
N VAL A 359 13.20 -3.41 13.98
CA VAL A 359 13.07 -2.05 14.49
C VAL A 359 14.29 -1.67 15.34
N LEU A 360 14.64 -2.47 16.36
CA LEU A 360 15.75 -2.18 17.28
C LEU A 360 17.09 -2.17 16.55
N HIS A 361 17.32 -3.13 15.65
CA HIS A 361 18.55 -3.15 14.86
C HIS A 361 18.67 -1.93 13.94
N THR A 362 17.57 -1.50 13.32
CA THR A 362 17.54 -0.31 12.48
C THR A 362 17.79 0.97 13.29
N LEU A 363 17.20 1.09 14.48
CA LEU A 363 17.44 2.22 15.38
C LEU A 363 18.90 2.28 15.83
N TYR A 364 19.50 1.14 16.23
CA TYR A 364 20.92 1.04 16.54
C TYR A 364 21.80 1.51 15.37
N ALA A 365 21.49 1.05 14.15
CA ALA A 365 22.24 1.43 12.97
C ALA A 365 22.12 2.94 12.67
N ILE A 366 20.93 3.52 12.83
CA ILE A 366 20.68 4.96 12.66
C ILE A 366 21.49 5.76 13.71
N GLU A 367 21.52 5.33 14.98
CA GLU A 367 22.35 5.95 16.02
C GLU A 367 23.83 5.96 15.63
N ALA A 368 24.35 4.81 15.21
CA ALA A 368 25.75 4.67 14.84
C ALA A 368 26.14 5.59 13.67
N VAL A 369 25.30 5.67 12.65
CA VAL A 369 25.52 6.57 11.50
C VAL A 369 25.43 8.04 11.90
N LEU A 370 24.45 8.42 12.71
CA LEU A 370 24.30 9.80 13.20
C LEU A 370 25.51 10.23 14.06
N ALA A 371 25.98 9.37 14.96
CA ALA A 371 27.18 9.62 15.76
C ALA A 371 28.42 9.84 14.88
N LYS A 372 28.61 8.98 13.87
CA LYS A 372 29.70 9.11 12.89
C LYS A 372 29.63 10.41 12.10
N MET A 373 28.41 10.89 11.83
CA MET A 373 28.17 12.16 11.14
C MET A 373 28.15 13.37 12.09
N GLY A 374 28.52 13.21 13.35
CA GLY A 374 28.69 14.28 14.34
C GLY A 374 27.36 14.85 14.87
N HIS A 375 26.27 14.08 14.83
CA HIS A 375 25.00 14.46 15.47
C HIS A 375 25.04 14.12 16.97
N GLY A 376 24.70 15.09 17.83
CA GLY A 376 24.69 14.91 19.28
C GLY A 376 23.38 14.30 19.78
N PHE A 377 23.48 13.21 20.53
CA PHE A 377 22.39 12.56 21.25
C PHE A 377 22.95 11.70 22.39
N VAL A 378 22.10 11.19 23.27
CA VAL A 378 22.51 10.26 24.33
C VAL A 378 22.68 8.86 23.72
N PRO A 379 23.87 8.23 23.78
CA PRO A 379 24.07 6.88 23.23
C PRO A 379 23.05 5.87 23.79
N GLY A 380 22.48 5.06 22.91
CA GLY A 380 21.45 4.07 23.24
C GLY A 380 20.04 4.65 23.42
N ALA A 381 19.85 5.95 23.27
CA ALA A 381 18.55 6.61 23.52
C ALA A 381 17.42 6.07 22.65
N ALA A 382 17.66 5.81 21.35
CA ALA A 382 16.63 5.32 20.45
C ALA A 382 16.21 3.89 20.78
N VAL A 383 17.18 3.00 20.98
CA VAL A 383 16.93 1.60 21.33
C VAL A 383 16.20 1.51 22.67
N ASN A 384 16.71 2.18 23.72
CA ASN A 384 16.11 2.18 25.04
C ASN A 384 14.67 2.72 25.02
N ARG A 385 14.41 3.79 24.25
CA ARG A 385 13.04 4.33 24.13
C ARG A 385 12.09 3.38 23.41
N ALA A 386 12.55 2.71 22.35
CA ALA A 386 11.75 1.70 21.65
C ALA A 386 11.44 0.49 22.55
N GLU A 387 12.42 0.01 23.34
CA GLU A 387 12.21 -1.07 24.31
C GLU A 387 11.18 -0.68 25.39
N GLN A 388 11.21 0.56 25.86
CA GLN A 388 10.17 1.07 26.77
C GLN A 388 8.77 1.02 26.15
N VAL A 389 8.64 1.39 24.87
CA VAL A 389 7.34 1.30 24.17
C VAL A 389 6.84 -0.14 24.12
N TYR A 390 7.71 -1.10 23.85
CA TYR A 390 7.32 -2.53 23.85
C TYR A 390 6.92 -2.99 25.24
N ALA A 391 7.68 -2.65 26.29
CA ALA A 391 7.36 -3.01 27.67
C ALA A 391 6.04 -2.36 28.15
N GLU A 392 5.79 -1.11 27.79
CA GLU A 392 4.52 -0.41 28.07
C GLU A 392 3.33 -1.11 27.39
N ALA A 393 3.52 -1.66 26.19
CA ALA A 393 2.48 -2.38 25.46
C ALA A 393 2.17 -3.75 26.10
N GLU A 394 3.17 -4.47 26.59
CA GLU A 394 3.01 -5.76 27.30
C GLU A 394 2.24 -5.62 28.63
N THR A 395 2.36 -4.47 29.30
CA THR A 395 1.70 -4.19 30.58
C THR A 395 0.25 -3.71 30.41
N ARG A 396 -0.15 -3.30 29.21
CA ARG A 396 -1.55 -2.95 28.92
C ARG A 396 -2.35 -4.25 28.73
N GLU A 397 -3.33 -4.50 29.61
CA GLU A 397 -4.28 -5.60 29.41
C GLU A 397 -4.90 -5.49 28.00
N PRO A 398 -5.10 -6.64 27.30
CA PRO A 398 -5.81 -6.60 26.02
C PRO A 398 -7.19 -5.97 26.26
N VAL A 399 -7.46 -4.87 25.56
CA VAL A 399 -8.78 -4.23 25.57
C VAL A 399 -9.78 -5.31 25.18
N LYS A 400 -10.61 -5.77 26.13
CA LYS A 400 -11.69 -6.71 25.82
C LYS A 400 -12.55 -6.07 24.74
N ALA A 401 -12.64 -6.72 23.59
CA ALA A 401 -13.57 -6.33 22.55
C ALA A 401 -14.95 -6.17 23.18
N VAL A 402 -15.46 -4.96 23.18
CA VAL A 402 -16.85 -4.69 23.57
C VAL A 402 -17.68 -5.30 22.45
N ALA A 403 -18.24 -6.48 22.72
CA ALA A 403 -19.24 -7.08 21.85
C ALA A 403 -20.44 -6.13 21.80
N SER A 404 -20.70 -5.57 20.63
CA SER A 404 -21.92 -4.85 20.30
C SER A 404 -22.50 -5.40 19.00
#